data_5836dcbbbe6fbe7d510ba93e69622a96
#
_entry.id   5836dcbbbe6fbe7d510ba93e69622a96
#
_cell.length_a   1.000
_cell.length_b   1.000
_cell.length_c   1.000
_cell.angle_alpha   90.00
_cell.angle_beta   90.00
_cell.angle_gamma   90.00
#
_symmetry.space_group_name_H-M   'P 1'
#
loop_
_entity.id
_entity.type
_entity.pdbx_description
1 polymer ?
#
loop_
_entity_poly.entity_id
_entity_poly.type
_entity_poly.pdbx_seq_one_letter_code
_entity_poly.pdbx_strand_id
1 'polypeptide(L)'
;IVVHSNGWVGKSIRNIPKVRFIIGGHPGLTQFYRGAHSTFWAIYNREQEKIGYSIFHIDSGVDTGDLIFQKKINISENDSYMSIDWKGMKEIAKKQVEIIEEYEKTEKIVRTKHSEISDKNEYPIPGMSHYIRYLYCQKNVK
;
A
#
# COMPACT_ATOMS: atom_id res chain seq x y z
N ILE A 1 -9.05 -8.84 12.26
CA ILE A 1 -7.58 -8.98 12.17
C ILE A 1 -7.05 -7.78 11.40
N VAL A 2 -5.96 -7.21 11.89
CA VAL A 2 -5.22 -6.14 11.21
C VAL A 2 -3.87 -6.67 10.77
N VAL A 3 -3.53 -6.42 9.51
CA VAL A 3 -2.25 -6.79 8.90
C VAL A 3 -1.52 -5.51 8.51
N HIS A 4 -0.31 -5.35 9.02
CA HIS A 4 0.53 -4.20 8.73
C HIS A 4 1.88 -4.65 8.19
N SER A 5 2.24 -4.20 6.99
CA SER A 5 3.55 -4.47 6.38
C SER A 5 3.95 -5.95 6.36
N ASN A 6 3.00 -6.81 6.10
CA ASN A 6 3.23 -8.25 6.06
C ASN A 6 3.24 -8.75 4.61
N GLY A 7 3.81 -9.92 4.41
CA GLY A 7 3.69 -10.62 3.15
C GLY A 7 2.29 -11.21 2.93
N TRP A 8 2.22 -12.24 2.12
CA TRP A 8 0.99 -12.94 1.78
C TRP A 8 0.24 -13.48 3.00
N VAL A 9 -1.05 -13.15 3.11
CA VAL A 9 -1.95 -13.70 4.13
C VAL A 9 -2.56 -14.99 3.60
N GLY A 10 -2.08 -16.10 4.13
CA GLY A 10 -2.47 -17.43 3.68
C GLY A 10 -3.96 -17.77 3.91
N LYS A 11 -4.46 -18.76 3.15
CA LYS A 11 -5.85 -19.22 3.22
C LYS A 11 -6.28 -19.65 4.64
N SER A 12 -5.39 -20.22 5.43
CA SER A 12 -5.64 -20.64 6.81
C SER A 12 -6.04 -19.46 7.72
N ILE A 13 -5.41 -18.30 7.53
CA ILE A 13 -5.74 -17.09 8.28
C ILE A 13 -7.00 -16.44 7.73
N ARG A 14 -7.13 -16.36 6.40
CA ARG A 14 -8.29 -15.74 5.75
C ARG A 14 -9.61 -16.46 6.03
N ASN A 15 -9.57 -17.75 6.32
CA ASN A 15 -10.74 -18.58 6.56
C ASN A 15 -10.99 -18.92 8.04
N ILE A 16 -10.44 -18.19 8.99
CA ILE A 16 -10.72 -18.40 10.42
C ILE A 16 -12.20 -18.12 10.70
N PRO A 17 -12.99 -19.09 11.19
CA PRO A 17 -14.46 -19.00 11.21
C PRO A 17 -15.06 -17.82 12.00
N LYS A 18 -14.37 -17.31 13.01
CA LYS A 18 -14.86 -16.21 13.87
C LYS A 18 -14.35 -14.84 13.45
N VAL A 19 -13.54 -14.75 12.39
CA VAL A 19 -13.00 -13.48 11.93
C VAL A 19 -13.99 -12.84 10.97
N ARG A 20 -14.53 -11.69 11.35
CA ARG A 20 -15.51 -10.95 10.54
C ARG A 20 -14.87 -10.26 9.33
N PHE A 21 -13.64 -9.77 9.49
CA PHE A 21 -12.87 -9.15 8.41
C PHE A 21 -11.38 -9.16 8.74
N ILE A 22 -10.57 -9.03 7.71
CA ILE A 22 -9.13 -8.80 7.79
C ILE A 22 -8.83 -7.57 6.97
N ILE A 23 -8.20 -6.57 7.56
CA ILE A 23 -7.76 -5.36 6.87
C ILE A 23 -6.25 -5.33 6.73
N GLY A 24 -5.79 -4.92 5.57
CA GLY A 24 -4.39 -4.74 5.25
C GLY A 24 -4.06 -3.28 5.01
N GLY A 25 -2.80 -2.93 5.18
CA GLY A 25 -2.25 -1.63 4.81
C GLY A 25 -1.08 -1.79 3.85
N HIS A 26 -1.03 -0.96 2.81
CA HIS A 26 -0.03 -0.99 1.77
C HIS A 26 0.49 0.42 1.48
N PRO A 27 1.84 0.65 1.49
CA PRO A 27 2.43 1.96 1.17
C PRO A 27 2.44 2.20 -0.35
N GLY A 28 1.27 2.19 -0.96
CA GLY A 28 1.02 2.42 -2.38
C GLY A 28 -0.46 2.72 -2.62
N LEU A 29 -0.74 3.43 -3.71
CA LEU A 29 -2.10 3.55 -4.23
C LEU A 29 -2.38 2.31 -5.07
N THR A 30 -3.15 1.37 -4.52
CA THR A 30 -3.28 0.01 -5.06
C THR A 30 -3.83 -0.09 -6.48
N GLN A 31 -4.53 0.94 -6.99
CA GLN A 31 -4.92 0.99 -8.39
C GLN A 31 -3.73 1.23 -9.35
N PHE A 32 -2.61 1.77 -8.87
CA PHE A 32 -1.44 2.08 -9.69
C PHE A 32 -0.22 1.23 -9.35
N TYR A 33 -0.02 0.96 -8.06
CA TYR A 33 1.17 0.29 -7.55
C TYR A 33 0.79 -0.71 -6.46
N ARG A 34 0.87 -2.00 -6.75
CA ARG A 34 0.65 -3.13 -5.84
C ARG A 34 1.92 -3.95 -5.70
N GLY A 35 1.99 -4.79 -4.69
CA GLY A 35 3.14 -5.67 -4.45
C GLY A 35 4.27 -4.98 -3.72
N ALA A 36 5.52 -5.24 -4.09
CA ALA A 36 6.67 -4.81 -3.33
C ALA A 36 7.18 -3.41 -3.72
N HIS A 37 7.61 -2.63 -2.72
CA HIS A 37 8.32 -1.36 -2.93
C HIS A 37 7.59 -0.34 -3.84
N SER A 38 6.30 -0.17 -3.67
CA SER A 38 5.45 0.69 -4.51
C SER A 38 5.97 2.12 -4.64
N THR A 39 6.45 2.71 -3.55
CA THR A 39 7.07 4.05 -3.56
C THR A 39 8.32 4.10 -4.44
N PHE A 40 9.16 3.07 -4.37
CA PHE A 40 10.34 2.96 -5.25
C PHE A 40 9.92 2.94 -6.73
N TRP A 41 8.96 2.10 -7.09
CA TRP A 41 8.50 1.97 -8.47
C TRP A 41 7.84 3.23 -9.00
N ALA A 42 7.05 3.93 -8.18
CA ALA A 42 6.45 5.20 -8.58
C ALA A 42 7.52 6.27 -8.88
N ILE A 43 8.57 6.36 -8.07
CA ILE A 43 9.70 7.26 -8.33
C ILE A 43 10.50 6.80 -9.57
N TYR A 44 10.77 5.50 -9.68
CA TYR A 44 11.48 4.93 -10.82
C TYR A 44 10.78 5.23 -12.15
N ASN A 45 9.44 5.19 -12.17
CA ASN A 45 8.61 5.49 -13.33
C ASN A 45 8.35 7.00 -13.51
N ARG A 46 8.86 7.88 -12.62
CA ARG A 46 8.62 9.33 -12.62
C ARG A 46 7.14 9.70 -12.44
N GLU A 47 6.43 8.95 -11.61
CA GLU A 47 5.01 9.10 -11.32
C GLU A 47 4.78 9.44 -9.83
N GLN A 48 5.52 10.42 -9.32
CA GLN A 48 5.48 10.81 -7.91
C GLN A 48 4.06 11.23 -7.44
N GLU A 49 3.26 11.73 -8.35
CA GLU A 49 1.86 12.09 -8.10
C GLU A 49 0.95 10.89 -7.75
N LYS A 50 1.45 9.66 -8.01
CA LYS A 50 0.79 8.40 -7.67
C LYS A 50 1.29 7.77 -6.36
N ILE A 51 2.14 8.49 -5.61
CA ILE A 51 2.63 8.01 -4.31
C ILE A 51 1.58 8.27 -3.22
N GLY A 52 1.31 7.23 -2.45
CA GLY A 52 0.32 7.27 -1.39
C GLY A 52 0.29 6.00 -0.58
N TYR A 53 -0.81 5.79 0.14
CA TYR A 53 -1.06 4.56 0.88
C TYR A 53 -2.53 4.16 0.78
N SER A 54 -2.77 2.87 0.93
CA SER A 54 -4.10 2.29 0.88
C SER A 54 -4.34 1.37 2.07
N ILE A 55 -5.60 1.33 2.53
CA ILE A 55 -6.10 0.34 3.49
C ILE A 55 -7.27 -0.36 2.82
N PHE A 56 -7.26 -1.69 2.84
CA PHE A 56 -8.20 -2.50 2.10
C PHE A 56 -8.52 -3.81 2.84
N HIS A 57 -9.59 -4.48 2.43
CA HIS A 57 -9.91 -5.83 2.89
C HIS A 57 -8.95 -6.82 2.26
N ILE A 58 -8.37 -7.71 3.06
CA ILE A 58 -7.51 -8.78 2.54
C ILE A 58 -8.37 -9.82 1.81
N ASP A 59 -8.02 -10.09 0.57
CA ASP A 59 -8.57 -11.15 -0.26
C ASP A 59 -7.52 -12.18 -0.70
N SER A 60 -7.72 -12.87 -1.81
CA SER A 60 -6.79 -13.87 -2.33
C SER A 60 -5.72 -13.31 -3.27
N GLY A 61 -5.82 -12.05 -3.67
CA GLY A 61 -4.85 -11.40 -4.53
C GLY A 61 -3.77 -10.62 -3.77
N VAL A 62 -2.85 -10.02 -4.49
CA VAL A 62 -1.84 -9.12 -3.92
C VAL A 62 -2.40 -7.70 -3.96
N ASP A 63 -2.74 -7.17 -2.79
CA ASP A 63 -3.29 -5.82 -2.60
C ASP A 63 -4.51 -5.52 -3.50
N THR A 64 -5.37 -6.52 -3.71
CA THR A 64 -6.50 -6.46 -4.65
C THR A 64 -7.86 -6.26 -3.99
N GLY A 65 -7.94 -6.40 -2.68
CA GLY A 65 -9.20 -6.37 -1.96
C GLY A 65 -9.90 -5.01 -1.94
N ASP A 66 -11.18 -5.01 -1.62
CA ASP A 66 -12.01 -3.80 -1.57
C ASP A 66 -11.38 -2.70 -0.71
N LEU A 67 -11.34 -1.48 -1.22
CA LEU A 67 -10.78 -0.33 -0.53
C LEU A 67 -11.63 0.08 0.68
N ILE A 68 -10.96 0.41 1.77
CA ILE A 68 -11.51 1.07 2.93
C ILE A 68 -11.12 2.54 2.94
N PHE A 69 -9.84 2.81 2.66
CA PHE A 69 -9.28 4.16 2.69
C PHE A 69 -8.05 4.26 1.79
N GLN A 70 -7.82 5.45 1.25
CA GLN A 70 -6.68 5.74 0.40
C GLN A 70 -6.34 7.21 0.46
N LYS A 71 -5.05 7.55 0.50
CA LYS A 71 -4.58 8.94 0.52
C LYS A 71 -3.19 9.08 -0.07
N LYS A 72 -2.94 10.20 -0.75
CA LYS A 72 -1.60 10.59 -1.20
C LYS A 72 -0.73 11.01 -0.01
N ILE A 73 0.59 10.83 -0.14
CA ILE A 73 1.59 11.29 0.82
C ILE A 73 2.22 12.58 0.32
N ASN A 74 2.37 13.55 1.22
CA ASN A 74 3.10 14.78 0.93
C ASN A 74 4.61 14.48 0.87
N ILE A 75 5.21 14.77 -0.28
CA ILE A 75 6.63 14.56 -0.57
C ILE A 75 7.33 15.90 -0.51
N SER A 76 8.48 15.94 0.12
CA SER A 76 9.38 17.09 0.14
C SER A 76 10.65 16.81 -0.70
N GLU A 77 11.35 17.85 -1.14
CA GLU A 77 12.56 17.72 -1.97
C GLU A 77 13.68 16.90 -1.33
N ASN A 78 13.71 16.85 0.01
CA ASN A 78 14.70 16.09 0.76
C ASN A 78 14.28 14.63 1.05
N ASP A 79 13.12 14.20 0.59
CA ASP A 79 12.68 12.84 0.85
C ASP A 79 13.38 11.83 -0.07
N SER A 80 13.85 10.76 0.54
CA SER A 80 14.19 9.52 -0.17
C SER A 80 12.97 8.63 -0.30
N TYR A 81 13.02 7.62 -1.17
CA TYR A 81 11.92 6.66 -1.25
C TYR A 81 11.67 5.95 0.09
N MET A 82 12.73 5.71 0.87
CA MET A 82 12.61 5.09 2.20
C MET A 82 11.89 6.01 3.19
N SER A 83 12.22 7.32 3.21
CA SER A 83 11.53 8.26 4.10
C SER A 83 10.06 8.43 3.74
N ILE A 84 9.72 8.40 2.46
CA ILE A 84 8.34 8.44 1.97
C ILE A 84 7.60 7.15 2.39
N ASP A 85 8.23 6.00 2.22
CA ASP A 85 7.68 4.71 2.64
C ASP A 85 7.37 4.69 4.14
N TRP A 86 8.32 5.16 4.97
CA TRP A 86 8.12 5.31 6.41
C TRP A 86 6.97 6.26 6.76
N LYS A 87 6.81 7.37 6.04
CA LYS A 87 5.65 8.26 6.20
C LYS A 87 4.35 7.49 5.94
N GLY A 88 4.30 6.75 4.82
CA GLY A 88 3.15 5.90 4.47
C GLY A 88 2.82 4.88 5.54
N MET A 89 3.83 4.17 6.04
CA MET A 89 3.66 3.16 7.08
C MET A 89 3.07 3.73 8.38
N LYS A 90 3.54 4.89 8.81
CA LYS A 90 3.01 5.59 9.99
C LYS A 90 1.55 5.99 9.79
N GLU A 91 1.22 6.53 8.62
CA GLU A 91 -0.16 6.95 8.32
C GLU A 91 -1.10 5.75 8.20
N ILE A 92 -0.63 4.62 7.64
CA ILE A 92 -1.38 3.35 7.63
C ILE A 92 -1.71 2.93 9.07
N ALA A 93 -0.71 2.87 9.95
CA ALA A 93 -0.92 2.43 11.33
C ALA A 93 -1.94 3.31 12.06
N LYS A 94 -1.83 4.64 11.96
CA LYS A 94 -2.79 5.57 12.54
C LYS A 94 -4.20 5.33 11.99
N LYS A 95 -4.32 5.22 10.67
CA LYS A 95 -5.62 5.06 10.01
C LYS A 95 -6.26 3.71 10.30
N GLN A 96 -5.46 2.65 10.47
CA GLN A 96 -5.97 1.34 10.90
C GLN A 96 -6.58 1.40 12.29
N VAL A 97 -5.97 2.15 13.23
CA VAL A 97 -6.54 2.37 14.57
C VAL A 97 -7.88 3.12 14.47
N GLU A 98 -7.93 4.23 13.73
CA GLU A 98 -9.18 4.99 13.53
C GLU A 98 -10.31 4.14 12.94
N ILE A 99 -10.00 3.26 11.98
CA ILE A 99 -10.97 2.35 11.35
C ILE A 99 -11.52 1.36 12.38
N ILE A 100 -10.67 0.86 13.28
CA ILE A 100 -11.11 -0.07 14.33
C ILE A 100 -11.98 0.64 15.36
N GLU A 101 -11.57 1.82 15.82
CA GLU A 101 -12.36 2.64 16.76
C GLU A 101 -13.74 3.00 16.18
N GLU A 102 -13.81 3.30 14.89
CA GLU A 102 -15.07 3.56 14.21
C GLU A 102 -15.92 2.29 14.09
N TYR A 103 -15.28 1.14 13.78
CA TYR A 103 -15.96 -0.14 13.75
C TYR A 103 -16.53 -0.55 15.12
N GLU A 104 -15.82 -0.31 16.21
CA GLU A 104 -16.30 -0.58 17.57
C GLU A 104 -17.55 0.22 17.92
N LYS A 105 -17.69 1.43 17.37
CA LYS A 105 -18.86 2.29 17.59
C LYS A 105 -20.05 1.96 16.69
N THR A 106 -19.78 1.60 15.44
CA THR A 106 -20.80 1.53 14.39
C THR A 106 -21.09 0.10 13.91
N GLU A 107 -20.24 -0.86 14.23
CA GLU A 107 -20.20 -2.22 13.67
C GLU A 107 -20.15 -2.27 12.14
N LYS A 108 -19.76 -1.16 11.48
CA LYS A 108 -19.68 -1.02 10.04
C LYS A 108 -18.25 -0.74 9.60
N ILE A 109 -17.88 -1.27 8.45
CA ILE A 109 -16.63 -0.97 7.78
C ILE A 109 -16.90 -0.70 6.30
N VAL A 110 -16.26 0.32 5.79
CA VAL A 110 -16.42 0.73 4.38
C VAL A 110 -15.90 -0.36 3.45
N ARG A 111 -16.56 -0.52 2.30
CA ARG A 111 -16.12 -1.36 1.18
C ARG A 111 -16.38 -0.63 -0.12
N THR A 112 -15.32 -0.25 -0.78
CA THR A 112 -15.37 0.34 -2.11
C THR A 112 -14.63 -0.58 -3.07
N LYS A 113 -15.31 -1.08 -4.09
CA LYS A 113 -14.65 -1.89 -5.11
C LYS A 113 -13.61 -1.06 -5.84
N HIS A 114 -12.47 -1.66 -6.14
CA HIS A 114 -11.55 -1.08 -7.09
C HIS A 114 -12.24 -0.95 -8.46
N SER A 115 -12.18 0.23 -9.05
CA SER A 115 -12.76 0.48 -10.37
C SER A 115 -12.06 -0.32 -11.46
N GLU A 116 -10.74 -0.47 -11.35
CA GLU A 116 -9.92 -1.27 -12.27
C GLU A 116 -8.65 -1.72 -11.57
N ILE A 117 -8.46 -3.04 -11.47
CA ILE A 117 -7.19 -3.64 -11.06
C ILE A 117 -6.61 -4.32 -12.29
N SER A 118 -5.40 -3.92 -12.66
CA SER A 118 -4.64 -4.55 -13.74
C SER A 118 -3.44 -5.31 -13.16
N ASP A 119 -3.18 -6.52 -13.66
CA ASP A 119 -1.98 -7.29 -13.29
C ASP A 119 -0.69 -6.52 -13.62
N LYS A 120 -0.74 -5.62 -14.60
CA LYS A 120 0.39 -4.74 -14.95
C LYS A 120 0.80 -3.78 -13.83
N ASN A 121 -0.05 -3.57 -12.84
CA ASN A 121 0.20 -2.67 -11.70
C ASN A 121 0.75 -3.42 -10.48
N GLU A 122 1.05 -4.71 -10.62
CA GLU A 122 1.74 -5.50 -9.59
C GLU A 122 3.24 -5.51 -9.86
N TYR A 123 4.03 -5.03 -8.90
CA TYR A 123 5.46 -4.85 -9.02
C TYR A 123 6.24 -5.80 -8.12
N PRO A 124 7.33 -6.40 -8.62
CA PRO A 124 8.20 -7.27 -7.83
C PRO A 124 9.14 -6.46 -6.92
N ILE A 125 9.89 -7.18 -6.09
CA ILE A 125 11.04 -6.60 -5.38
C ILE A 125 12.06 -6.10 -6.40
N PRO A 126 12.52 -4.82 -6.33
CA PRO A 126 13.50 -4.31 -7.28
C PRO A 126 14.82 -5.08 -7.22
N GLY A 127 15.33 -5.50 -8.36
CA GLY A 127 16.67 -6.09 -8.47
C GLY A 127 17.77 -5.02 -8.48
N MET A 128 19.03 -5.44 -8.37
CA MET A 128 20.20 -4.55 -8.32
C MET A 128 20.26 -3.56 -9.50
N SER A 129 19.95 -4.02 -10.71
CA SER A 129 19.93 -3.16 -11.91
C SER A 129 18.93 -2.01 -11.79
N HIS A 130 17.77 -2.22 -11.17
CA HIS A 130 16.78 -1.19 -10.92
C HIS A 130 17.29 -0.14 -9.92
N TYR A 131 17.95 -0.56 -8.85
CA TYR A 131 18.56 0.36 -7.89
C TYR A 131 19.69 1.20 -8.50
N ILE A 132 20.54 0.60 -9.33
CA ILE A 132 21.63 1.32 -10.03
C ILE A 132 21.02 2.40 -10.95
N ARG A 133 20.01 2.07 -11.73
CA ARG A 133 19.31 3.03 -12.59
C ARG A 133 18.62 4.12 -11.79
N TYR A 134 17.96 3.77 -10.67
CA TYR A 134 17.34 4.72 -9.76
C TYR A 134 18.35 5.76 -9.24
N LEU A 135 19.50 5.31 -8.76
CA LEU A 135 20.59 6.19 -8.27
C LEU A 135 21.15 7.09 -9.38
N TYR A 136 21.28 6.57 -10.59
CA TYR A 136 21.71 7.35 -11.75
C TYR A 136 20.69 8.44 -12.09
N CYS A 137 19.42 8.12 -12.11
CA CYS A 137 18.34 9.08 -12.38
C CYS A 137 18.27 10.18 -11.31
N GLN A 138 18.46 9.85 -10.03
CA GLN A 138 18.45 10.84 -8.96
C GLN A 138 19.62 11.85 -9.06
N LYS A 139 20.79 11.42 -9.51
CA LYS A 139 21.96 12.30 -9.71
C LYS A 139 21.78 13.29 -10.89
N ASN A 140 20.91 12.99 -11.83
CA ASN A 140 20.69 13.78 -13.04
C ASN A 140 19.39 14.61 -13.02
N VAL A 141 18.72 14.71 -11.88
CA VAL A 141 17.53 15.54 -11.65
C VAL A 141 17.89 16.83 -10.90
N LYS A 142 19.14 17.30 -11.04
CA LYS A 142 19.56 18.62 -10.56
C LYS A 142 19.55 19.62 -11.70
#